data_7e8d1d70afdd1f89f262fd503bb21b9d
#
_entry.id   7e8d1d70afdd1f89f262fd503bb21b9d
#
_cell.length_a   1.000
_cell.length_b   1.000
_cell.length_c   1.000
_cell.angle_alpha   90.00
_cell.angle_beta   90.00
_cell.angle_gamma   90.00
#
_symmetry.space_group_name_H-M   'P 1'
#
loop_
_entity.id
_entity.type
_entity.pdbx_description
1 polymer ?
#
loop_
_entity_poly.entity_id
_entity_poly.type
_entity_poly.pdbx_seq_one_letter_code
_entity_poly.pdbx_strand_id
1 'polypeptide(L)'
;MKQKILLALIAFISLVVLSSHNLFIKLKSFHLNPETEATIYLYNGTFDKSEAILARNRMKDVSLINPGEKRIHPNNSSWFEENNQTVLKFKTGKEGTGVLGVSTTSRVNNFTAESFIDNMKHEGLLQVLEDREKSEEATKPVRKKYSKHVKAIFQVGNTVSEDYKTVLGYPIELVPLNNPYDLKIGDELSMQLLIHGKPMAGEMVYASYNNQHGHAKDGSPLDAFKVLTDSGGIVKVKITTAGHWYFRTVNLIKSTENDADYISLSAAITFEITK
;
A
#
# COMPACT_ATOMS: atom_id res chain seq x y z
N MET A 1 23.07 -19.03 -57.95
CA MET A 1 23.30 -18.19 -56.72
C MET A 1 21.98 -18.13 -55.96
N LYS A 2 21.81 -18.89 -54.90
CA LYS A 2 20.62 -18.87 -54.05
C LYS A 2 21.00 -18.12 -52.77
N GLN A 3 20.50 -16.88 -52.61
CA GLN A 3 20.62 -16.14 -51.38
C GLN A 3 19.76 -16.79 -50.34
N LYS A 4 20.36 -17.32 -49.28
CA LYS A 4 19.66 -17.76 -48.05
C LYS A 4 19.37 -16.51 -47.21
N ILE A 5 18.12 -16.11 -47.19
CA ILE A 5 17.61 -15.11 -46.24
C ILE A 5 17.53 -15.78 -44.87
N LEU A 6 18.42 -15.41 -43.98
CA LEU A 6 18.40 -15.81 -42.57
C LEU A 6 17.43 -14.88 -41.84
N LEU A 7 16.20 -15.34 -41.65
CA LEU A 7 15.22 -14.68 -40.75
C LEU A 7 15.67 -14.90 -39.32
N ALA A 8 16.30 -13.89 -38.72
CA ALA A 8 16.54 -13.84 -37.31
C ALA A 8 15.20 -13.52 -36.62
N LEU A 9 14.58 -14.56 -36.11
CA LEU A 9 13.41 -14.44 -35.22
C LEU A 9 13.90 -13.87 -33.87
N ILE A 10 13.86 -12.56 -33.71
CA ILE A 10 14.06 -11.92 -32.42
C ILE A 10 12.80 -12.24 -31.58
N ALA A 11 12.89 -13.29 -30.79
CA ALA A 11 11.95 -13.54 -29.73
C ALA A 11 12.09 -12.39 -28.72
N PHE A 12 11.19 -11.42 -28.80
CA PHE A 12 11.00 -10.40 -27.77
C PHE A 12 10.40 -11.13 -26.55
N ILE A 13 11.28 -11.71 -25.73
CA ILE A 13 10.89 -12.15 -24.41
C ILE A 13 10.60 -10.86 -23.65
N SER A 14 9.34 -10.44 -23.64
CA SER A 14 8.85 -9.46 -22.68
C SER A 14 9.08 -10.08 -21.30
N LEU A 15 10.20 -9.68 -20.69
CA LEU A 15 10.46 -9.90 -19.28
C LEU A 15 9.31 -9.17 -18.56
N VAL A 16 8.25 -9.90 -18.23
CA VAL A 16 7.25 -9.41 -17.29
C VAL A 16 7.99 -9.34 -15.96
N VAL A 17 8.62 -8.21 -15.71
CA VAL A 17 9.09 -7.89 -14.38
C VAL A 17 7.83 -7.91 -13.51
N LEU A 18 7.65 -9.01 -12.76
CA LEU A 18 6.65 -9.11 -11.72
C LEU A 18 7.09 -8.16 -10.59
N SER A 19 7.12 -6.85 -10.89
CA SER A 19 7.36 -5.86 -9.87
C SER A 19 6.20 -5.97 -8.88
N SER A 20 6.53 -6.13 -7.61
CA SER A 20 5.56 -6.05 -6.53
C SER A 20 5.07 -4.61 -6.49
N HIS A 21 4.05 -4.31 -7.28
CA HIS A 21 3.43 -3.00 -7.27
C HIS A 21 2.80 -2.76 -5.91
N ASN A 22 3.19 -1.71 -5.22
CA ASN A 22 2.46 -1.23 -4.06
C ASN A 22 1.12 -0.62 -4.50
N LEU A 23 0.18 -0.55 -3.58
CA LEU A 23 -1.10 0.12 -3.81
C LEU A 23 -1.18 1.32 -2.87
N PHE A 24 -1.51 2.49 -3.41
CA PHE A 24 -1.70 3.72 -2.63
C PHE A 24 -2.98 4.42 -3.04
N ILE A 25 -3.63 5.07 -2.08
CA ILE A 25 -4.70 6.04 -2.36
C ILE A 25 -4.06 7.42 -2.40
N LYS A 26 -4.25 8.16 -3.48
CA LYS A 26 -3.73 9.51 -3.67
C LYS A 26 -4.88 10.50 -3.88
N LEU A 27 -4.70 11.69 -3.36
CA LEU A 27 -5.51 12.86 -3.68
C LEU A 27 -4.58 13.96 -4.21
N LYS A 28 -5.09 14.90 -5.02
CA LYS A 28 -4.31 16.08 -5.43
C LYS A 28 -3.97 16.98 -4.23
N SER A 29 -4.94 17.13 -3.32
CA SER A 29 -4.79 17.66 -1.97
C SER A 29 -5.61 16.79 -1.05
N PHE A 30 -5.09 16.51 0.13
CA PHE A 30 -5.81 15.82 1.19
C PHE A 30 -6.59 16.81 2.09
N HIS A 31 -6.49 18.12 1.81
CA HIS A 31 -7.34 19.16 2.37
C HIS A 31 -8.45 19.51 1.38
N LEU A 32 -9.67 19.22 1.77
CA LEU A 32 -10.85 19.29 0.91
C LEU A 32 -11.84 20.35 1.46
N ASN A 33 -12.63 20.93 0.58
CA ASN A 33 -13.72 21.80 1.00
C ASN A 33 -14.93 20.96 1.43
N PRO A 34 -15.72 21.45 2.41
CA PRO A 34 -16.98 20.81 2.80
C PRO A 34 -18.00 20.78 1.66
N GLU A 35 -18.81 19.74 1.60
CA GLU A 35 -19.94 19.56 0.69
C GLU A 35 -19.59 19.70 -0.82
N THR A 36 -18.33 19.42 -1.20
CA THR A 36 -17.86 19.52 -2.59
C THR A 36 -17.52 18.15 -3.19
N GLU A 37 -17.42 18.07 -4.50
CA GLU A 37 -16.92 16.89 -5.19
C GLU A 37 -15.40 16.78 -5.00
N ALA A 38 -14.93 15.61 -4.59
CA ALA A 38 -13.53 15.26 -4.47
C ALA A 38 -13.20 14.03 -5.31
N THR A 39 -11.93 13.88 -5.67
CA THR A 39 -11.45 12.79 -6.50
C THR A 39 -10.26 12.13 -5.86
N ILE A 40 -10.30 10.81 -5.74
CA ILE A 40 -9.17 9.98 -5.36
C ILE A 40 -8.67 9.15 -6.53
N TYR A 41 -7.40 8.80 -6.47
CA TYR A 41 -6.69 7.99 -7.44
C TYR A 41 -6.08 6.78 -6.74
N LEU A 42 -6.29 5.58 -7.28
CA LEU A 42 -5.56 4.39 -6.86
C LEU A 42 -4.31 4.26 -7.71
N TYR A 43 -3.14 4.37 -7.07
CA TYR A 43 -1.84 4.14 -7.67
C TYR A 43 -1.42 2.70 -7.40
N ASN A 44 -1.45 1.88 -8.44
CA ASN A 44 -0.93 0.51 -8.39
C ASN A 44 0.45 0.51 -9.07
N GLY A 45 1.49 0.73 -8.28
CA GLY A 45 2.86 0.96 -8.74
C GLY A 45 3.73 1.54 -7.63
N THR A 46 4.34 2.69 -7.87
CA THR A 46 5.10 3.46 -6.87
C THR A 46 4.21 4.53 -6.23
N PHE A 47 4.74 5.23 -5.22
CA PHE A 47 4.02 6.33 -4.57
C PHE A 47 3.79 7.53 -5.52
N ASP A 48 4.64 7.72 -6.53
CA ASP A 48 4.54 8.83 -7.48
C ASP A 48 3.92 8.44 -8.82
N LYS A 49 3.84 7.15 -9.13
CA LYS A 49 3.38 6.70 -10.44
C LYS A 49 2.53 5.44 -10.34
N SER A 50 1.35 5.49 -10.94
CA SER A 50 0.57 4.28 -11.20
C SER A 50 1.09 3.62 -12.49
N GLU A 51 1.39 2.33 -12.44
CA GLU A 51 1.90 1.55 -13.57
C GLU A 51 0.81 0.65 -14.16
N ALA A 52 -0.25 0.38 -13.39
CA ALA A 52 -1.35 -0.45 -13.81
C ALA A 52 -2.68 -0.05 -13.15
N ILE A 53 -3.77 -0.30 -13.83
CA ILE A 53 -5.12 -0.16 -13.31
C ILE A 53 -5.39 -1.25 -12.27
N LEU A 54 -6.00 -0.90 -11.14
CA LEU A 54 -6.63 -1.87 -10.25
C LEU A 54 -8.05 -2.14 -10.74
N ALA A 55 -8.26 -3.27 -11.40
CA ALA A 55 -9.58 -3.64 -11.91
C ALA A 55 -10.60 -3.76 -10.76
N ARG A 56 -11.84 -3.33 -10.98
CA ARG A 56 -12.90 -3.27 -9.94
C ARG A 56 -13.23 -4.62 -9.34
N ASN A 57 -13.19 -5.69 -10.12
CA ASN A 57 -13.41 -7.06 -9.64
C ASN A 57 -12.32 -7.53 -8.66
N ARG A 58 -11.24 -6.76 -8.54
CA ARG A 58 -10.19 -6.93 -7.54
C ARG A 58 -10.52 -6.25 -6.21
N MET A 59 -11.44 -5.30 -6.18
CA MET A 59 -11.83 -4.58 -4.98
C MET A 59 -12.84 -5.41 -4.21
N LYS A 60 -12.41 -5.97 -3.08
CA LYS A 60 -13.28 -6.72 -2.16
C LYS A 60 -14.14 -5.76 -1.34
N ASP A 61 -13.57 -4.64 -0.94
CA ASP A 61 -14.24 -3.59 -0.20
C ASP A 61 -13.69 -2.22 -0.59
N VAL A 62 -14.61 -1.27 -0.66
CA VAL A 62 -14.31 0.16 -0.72
C VAL A 62 -15.14 0.84 0.36
N SER A 63 -14.51 1.59 1.22
CA SER A 63 -15.14 2.24 2.35
C SER A 63 -14.82 3.72 2.36
N LEU A 64 -15.84 4.55 2.48
CA LEU A 64 -15.72 5.98 2.70
C LEU A 64 -16.44 6.34 4.00
N ILE A 65 -15.76 7.09 4.85
CA ILE A 65 -16.29 7.67 6.08
C ILE A 65 -15.99 9.16 6.00
N ASN A 66 -17.02 9.94 5.70
CA ASN A 66 -16.95 11.39 5.87
C ASN A 66 -16.98 11.73 7.37
N PRO A 67 -16.44 12.91 7.76
CA PRO A 67 -16.41 13.30 9.17
C PRO A 67 -17.76 13.21 9.86
N GLY A 68 -17.82 12.44 10.95
CA GLY A 68 -19.04 12.24 11.74
C GLY A 68 -20.16 11.43 11.07
N GLU A 69 -19.90 10.83 9.92
CA GLU A 69 -20.90 10.04 9.19
C GLU A 69 -20.65 8.53 9.34
N LYS A 70 -21.69 7.74 9.04
CA LYS A 70 -21.56 6.30 8.95
C LYS A 70 -20.75 5.89 7.72
N ARG A 71 -20.04 4.78 7.84
CA ARG A 71 -19.34 4.14 6.72
C ARG A 71 -20.30 3.86 5.57
N ILE A 72 -19.92 4.29 4.39
CA ILE A 72 -20.61 3.98 3.13
C ILE A 72 -19.69 3.22 2.17
N HIS A 73 -20.28 2.52 1.22
CA HIS A 73 -19.58 1.80 0.16
C HIS A 73 -19.94 2.44 -1.18
N PRO A 74 -19.07 3.28 -1.76
CA PRO A 74 -19.32 3.91 -3.06
C PRO A 74 -19.66 2.87 -4.11
N ASN A 75 -20.70 3.15 -4.89
CA ASN A 75 -21.18 2.23 -5.92
C ASN A 75 -20.27 2.22 -7.17
N ASN A 76 -20.49 1.25 -8.07
CA ASN A 76 -19.67 1.09 -9.26
C ASN A 76 -19.75 2.28 -10.24
N SER A 77 -20.83 3.05 -10.26
CA SER A 77 -20.98 4.21 -11.15
C SER A 77 -20.10 5.40 -10.75
N SER A 78 -19.63 5.43 -9.50
CA SER A 78 -18.69 6.46 -9.01
C SER A 78 -17.25 6.22 -9.46
N TRP A 79 -16.94 5.07 -10.03
CA TRP A 79 -15.61 4.68 -10.44
C TRP A 79 -15.40 4.76 -11.95
N PHE A 80 -14.23 5.19 -12.38
CA PHE A 80 -13.78 5.18 -13.76
C PHE A 80 -12.28 4.92 -13.86
N GLU A 81 -11.75 4.81 -15.06
CA GLU A 81 -10.35 4.55 -15.34
C GLU A 81 -9.77 5.69 -16.17
N GLU A 82 -8.62 6.20 -15.74
CA GLU A 82 -7.94 7.31 -16.41
C GLU A 82 -6.42 7.16 -16.22
N ASN A 83 -5.63 7.29 -17.32
CA ASN A 83 -4.16 7.34 -17.28
C ASN A 83 -3.49 6.25 -16.43
N ASN A 84 -3.88 4.98 -16.60
CA ASN A 84 -3.42 3.83 -15.77
C ASN A 84 -3.80 3.94 -14.28
N GLN A 85 -4.82 4.71 -13.95
CA GLN A 85 -5.32 4.88 -12.60
C GLN A 85 -6.77 4.43 -12.53
N THR A 86 -7.15 3.90 -11.39
CA THR A 86 -8.56 3.72 -11.04
C THR A 86 -8.97 4.88 -10.17
N VAL A 87 -10.02 5.57 -10.56
CA VAL A 87 -10.43 6.86 -10.02
C VAL A 87 -11.81 6.76 -9.40
N LEU A 88 -12.00 7.33 -8.22
CA LEU A 88 -13.28 7.46 -7.54
C LEU A 88 -13.60 8.94 -7.35
N LYS A 89 -14.81 9.34 -7.75
CA LYS A 89 -15.42 10.61 -7.35
C LYS A 89 -16.37 10.39 -6.18
N PHE A 90 -16.31 11.28 -5.21
CA PHE A 90 -17.19 11.26 -4.05
C PHE A 90 -17.49 12.68 -3.60
N LYS A 91 -18.59 12.86 -2.87
CA LYS A 91 -18.93 14.12 -2.23
C LYS A 91 -18.37 14.12 -0.81
N THR A 92 -17.66 15.18 -0.44
CA THR A 92 -17.21 15.41 0.95
C THR A 92 -18.42 15.73 1.83
N GLY A 93 -18.33 15.38 3.11
CA GLY A 93 -19.32 15.78 4.10
C GLY A 93 -19.01 17.13 4.76
N LYS A 94 -19.39 17.24 6.04
CA LYS A 94 -19.11 18.38 6.91
C LYS A 94 -17.61 18.47 7.22
N GLU A 95 -17.21 19.52 7.94
CA GLU A 95 -15.84 19.67 8.42
C GLU A 95 -15.44 18.55 9.39
N GLY A 96 -14.19 18.14 9.32
CA GLY A 96 -13.59 17.10 10.15
C GLY A 96 -12.58 16.26 9.37
N THR A 97 -12.08 15.19 9.98
CA THR A 97 -11.15 14.24 9.37
C THR A 97 -11.91 13.04 8.83
N GLY A 98 -11.74 12.72 7.55
CA GLY A 98 -12.39 11.58 6.90
C GLY A 98 -11.41 10.45 6.61
N VAL A 99 -11.96 9.25 6.33
CA VAL A 99 -11.20 8.03 6.03
C VAL A 99 -11.74 7.38 4.76
N LEU A 100 -10.84 7.01 3.87
CA LEU A 100 -11.16 6.18 2.72
C LEU A 100 -10.29 4.92 2.76
N GLY A 101 -10.88 3.76 2.47
CA GLY A 101 -10.16 2.49 2.43
C GLY A 101 -10.52 1.66 1.21
N VAL A 102 -9.54 0.90 0.72
CA VAL A 102 -9.71 -0.12 -0.32
C VAL A 102 -9.04 -1.42 0.11
N SER A 103 -9.78 -2.50 0.09
CA SER A 103 -9.30 -3.86 0.34
C SER A 103 -9.46 -4.69 -0.93
N THR A 104 -8.43 -5.46 -1.32
CA THR A 104 -8.47 -6.29 -2.52
C THR A 104 -8.82 -7.74 -2.21
N THR A 105 -9.35 -8.45 -3.20
CA THR A 105 -9.41 -9.91 -3.21
C THR A 105 -8.01 -10.50 -3.26
N SER A 106 -7.82 -11.66 -2.65
CA SER A 106 -6.56 -12.39 -2.74
C SER A 106 -6.33 -12.95 -4.15
N ARG A 107 -5.05 -13.03 -4.55
CA ARG A 107 -4.58 -13.73 -5.75
C ARG A 107 -3.33 -14.54 -5.45
N VAL A 108 -3.13 -15.61 -6.19
CA VAL A 108 -1.90 -16.40 -6.14
C VAL A 108 -1.01 -16.00 -7.31
N ASN A 109 0.23 -15.64 -7.02
CA ASN A 109 1.30 -15.48 -7.99
C ASN A 109 2.27 -16.63 -7.87
N ASN A 110 2.70 -17.15 -9.03
CA ASN A 110 3.73 -18.18 -9.13
C ASN A 110 5.06 -17.51 -9.44
N PHE A 111 6.05 -17.77 -8.62
CA PHE A 111 7.40 -17.24 -8.74
C PHE A 111 8.38 -18.37 -9.03
N THR A 112 9.37 -18.11 -9.89
CA THR A 112 10.61 -18.88 -9.87
C THR A 112 11.38 -18.57 -8.58
N ALA A 113 12.34 -19.39 -8.20
CA ALA A 113 13.18 -19.09 -7.03
C ALA A 113 13.83 -17.71 -7.15
N GLU A 114 14.39 -17.40 -8.33
CA GLU A 114 15.06 -16.11 -8.61
C GLU A 114 14.08 -14.93 -8.49
N SER A 115 12.93 -14.97 -9.16
CA SER A 115 11.95 -13.88 -9.08
C SER A 115 11.34 -13.71 -7.69
N PHE A 116 11.30 -14.78 -6.87
CA PHE A 116 10.91 -14.67 -5.48
C PHE A 116 11.98 -13.97 -4.64
N ILE A 117 13.25 -14.27 -4.86
CA ILE A 117 14.37 -13.59 -4.19
C ILE A 117 14.31 -12.09 -4.48
N ASP A 118 14.15 -11.70 -5.75
CA ASP A 118 14.05 -10.29 -6.12
C ASP A 118 12.82 -9.61 -5.48
N ASN A 119 11.69 -10.31 -5.44
CA ASN A 119 10.50 -9.82 -4.79
C ASN A 119 10.69 -9.60 -3.27
N MET A 120 11.37 -10.53 -2.58
CA MET A 120 11.64 -10.39 -1.14
C MET A 120 12.60 -9.24 -0.84
N LYS A 121 13.64 -9.05 -1.67
CA LYS A 121 14.53 -7.89 -1.57
C LYS A 121 13.77 -6.59 -1.75
N HIS A 122 12.92 -6.52 -2.78
CA HIS A 122 12.09 -5.36 -3.07
C HIS A 122 11.13 -5.00 -1.92
N GLU A 123 10.57 -6.00 -1.26
CA GLU A 123 9.68 -5.80 -0.10
C GLU A 123 10.47 -5.57 1.21
N GLY A 124 11.79 -5.76 1.22
CA GLY A 124 12.62 -5.66 2.42
C GLY A 124 12.51 -6.87 3.35
N LEU A 125 12.06 -8.03 2.86
CA LEU A 125 11.80 -9.24 3.63
C LEU A 125 12.98 -10.23 3.58
N LEU A 126 14.20 -9.77 3.92
CA LEU A 126 15.43 -10.56 3.77
C LEU A 126 15.45 -11.80 4.68
N GLN A 127 14.83 -11.74 5.87
CA GLN A 127 14.76 -12.87 6.79
C GLN A 127 14.12 -14.11 6.16
N VAL A 128 13.13 -13.90 5.29
CA VAL A 128 12.47 -15.02 4.58
C VAL A 128 13.44 -15.76 3.66
N LEU A 129 14.41 -15.05 3.06
CA LEU A 129 15.44 -15.67 2.22
C LEU A 129 16.39 -16.52 3.04
N GLU A 130 16.84 -16.01 4.20
CA GLU A 130 17.68 -16.76 5.13
C GLU A 130 16.97 -18.03 5.66
N ASP A 131 15.69 -17.93 5.99
CA ASP A 131 14.90 -19.06 6.48
C ASP A 131 14.71 -20.13 5.39
N ARG A 132 14.59 -19.73 4.12
CA ARG A 132 14.52 -20.64 2.98
C ARG A 132 15.86 -21.34 2.70
N GLU A 133 16.97 -20.65 2.90
CA GLU A 133 18.31 -21.28 2.82
C GLU A 133 18.47 -22.35 3.89
N LYS A 134 18.15 -22.03 5.14
CA LYS A 134 18.22 -22.97 6.28
C LYS A 134 17.32 -24.21 6.10
N SER A 135 16.21 -24.07 5.40
CA SER A 135 15.26 -25.17 5.13
C SER A 135 15.47 -25.87 3.78
N GLU A 136 16.58 -25.59 3.08
CA GLU A 136 16.89 -26.17 1.74
C GLU A 136 15.79 -25.90 0.69
N GLU A 137 15.10 -24.76 0.80
CA GLU A 137 14.03 -24.35 -0.10
C GLU A 137 14.45 -23.21 -1.05
N ALA A 138 15.68 -22.71 -0.96
CA ALA A 138 16.13 -21.53 -1.69
C ALA A 138 15.95 -21.62 -3.22
N THR A 139 16.10 -22.82 -3.80
CA THR A 139 15.96 -23.07 -5.25
C THR A 139 14.57 -23.50 -5.71
N LYS A 140 13.62 -23.69 -4.78
CA LYS A 140 12.27 -24.13 -5.12
C LYS A 140 11.41 -22.96 -5.62
N PRO A 141 10.52 -23.16 -6.62
CA PRO A 141 9.51 -22.16 -6.99
C PRO A 141 8.55 -21.90 -5.82
N VAL A 142 7.84 -20.77 -5.86
CA VAL A 142 6.98 -20.32 -4.77
C VAL A 142 5.63 -19.85 -5.29
N ARG A 143 4.56 -20.30 -4.66
CA ARG A 143 3.21 -19.76 -4.82
C ARG A 143 2.92 -18.81 -3.67
N LYS A 144 2.78 -17.52 -3.98
CA LYS A 144 2.47 -16.48 -2.98
C LYS A 144 1.05 -15.97 -3.17
N LYS A 145 0.19 -16.22 -2.20
CA LYS A 145 -1.17 -15.67 -2.12
C LYS A 145 -1.09 -14.29 -1.47
N TYR A 146 -1.58 -13.27 -2.15
CA TYR A 146 -1.45 -11.90 -1.67
C TYR A 146 -2.73 -11.10 -1.76
N SER A 147 -2.91 -10.17 -0.83
CA SER A 147 -3.93 -9.12 -0.86
C SER A 147 -3.37 -7.79 -0.35
N LYS A 148 -4.00 -6.69 -0.77
CA LYS A 148 -3.58 -5.32 -0.45
C LYS A 148 -4.71 -4.57 0.23
N HIS A 149 -4.38 -3.81 1.27
CA HIS A 149 -5.33 -3.10 2.13
C HIS A 149 -4.83 -1.69 2.37
N VAL A 150 -5.45 -0.72 1.74
CA VAL A 150 -4.93 0.66 1.73
C VAL A 150 -5.94 1.63 2.27
N LYS A 151 -5.45 2.67 2.94
CA LYS A 151 -6.25 3.76 3.50
C LYS A 151 -5.70 5.11 3.09
N ALA A 152 -6.57 6.11 3.09
CA ALA A 152 -6.20 7.52 3.06
C ALA A 152 -6.95 8.24 4.18
N ILE A 153 -6.25 9.13 4.86
CA ILE A 153 -6.86 10.08 5.78
C ILE A 153 -6.88 11.43 5.07
N PHE A 154 -8.01 12.10 5.08
CA PHE A 154 -8.18 13.43 4.47
C PHE A 154 -8.88 14.38 5.44
N GLN A 155 -8.59 15.66 5.32
CA GLN A 155 -9.18 16.73 6.12
C GLN A 155 -10.23 17.48 5.29
N VAL A 156 -11.41 17.71 5.86
CA VAL A 156 -12.45 18.53 5.29
C VAL A 156 -12.59 19.80 6.13
N GLY A 157 -12.40 20.96 5.51
CA GLY A 157 -12.41 22.25 6.21
C GLY A 157 -11.29 22.36 7.27
N ASN A 158 -11.53 23.13 8.33
CA ASN A 158 -10.52 23.46 9.33
C ASN A 158 -10.72 22.76 10.69
N THR A 159 -11.87 22.14 10.91
CA THR A 159 -12.16 21.42 12.16
C THR A 159 -11.61 20.00 12.07
N VAL A 160 -10.79 19.57 13.02
CA VAL A 160 -10.33 18.20 13.12
C VAL A 160 -11.32 17.35 13.91
N SER A 161 -11.40 16.05 13.59
CA SER A 161 -12.24 15.08 14.32
C SER A 161 -11.49 13.77 14.57
N GLU A 162 -12.09 12.89 15.38
CA GLU A 162 -11.47 11.64 15.81
C GLU A 162 -11.61 10.48 14.79
N ASP A 163 -12.27 10.71 13.66
CA ASP A 163 -12.54 9.66 12.66
C ASP A 163 -11.28 9.04 12.07
N TYR A 164 -10.12 9.72 12.12
CA TYR A 164 -8.82 9.21 11.69
C TYR A 164 -8.44 7.87 12.35
N LYS A 165 -8.95 7.59 13.55
CA LYS A 165 -8.74 6.34 14.30
C LYS A 165 -9.55 5.16 13.80
N THR A 166 -10.39 5.36 12.77
CA THR A 166 -11.33 4.33 12.35
C THR A 166 -10.60 3.08 11.87
N VAL A 167 -10.98 1.96 12.49
CA VAL A 167 -10.60 0.61 12.07
C VAL A 167 -11.64 0.10 11.08
N LEU A 168 -11.21 -0.23 9.85
CA LEU A 168 -12.10 -0.71 8.78
C LEU A 168 -12.36 -2.22 8.85
N GLY A 169 -11.61 -2.97 9.67
CA GLY A 169 -11.73 -4.43 9.80
C GLY A 169 -11.01 -5.18 8.67
N TYR A 170 -10.02 -4.56 8.04
CA TYR A 170 -9.20 -5.22 7.03
C TYR A 170 -8.23 -6.24 7.65
N PRO A 171 -7.80 -7.28 6.92
CA PRO A 171 -6.86 -8.29 7.42
C PRO A 171 -5.57 -7.72 7.99
N ILE A 172 -5.10 -6.61 7.42
CA ILE A 172 -3.96 -5.83 7.93
C ILE A 172 -4.30 -4.35 7.80
N GLU A 173 -4.04 -3.55 8.84
CA GLU A 173 -4.32 -2.13 8.87
C GLU A 173 -3.27 -1.33 9.63
N LEU A 174 -2.96 -0.15 9.10
CA LEU A 174 -2.27 0.91 9.81
C LEU A 174 -3.30 1.92 10.33
N VAL A 175 -3.24 2.25 11.62
CA VAL A 175 -4.20 3.13 12.30
C VAL A 175 -3.42 4.23 13.02
N PRO A 176 -3.60 5.52 12.66
CA PRO A 176 -2.96 6.62 13.39
C PRO A 176 -3.50 6.69 14.82
N LEU A 177 -2.62 6.95 15.79
CA LEU A 177 -2.99 7.15 17.19
C LEU A 177 -3.13 8.63 17.56
N ASN A 178 -2.61 9.52 16.72
CA ASN A 178 -2.83 10.96 16.78
C ASN A 178 -3.16 11.48 15.37
N ASN A 179 -3.89 12.60 15.32
CA ASN A 179 -4.39 13.11 14.04
C ASN A 179 -3.24 13.72 13.21
N PRO A 180 -2.99 13.22 11.96
CA PRO A 180 -1.96 13.82 11.11
C PRO A 180 -2.14 15.31 10.83
N TYR A 181 -3.38 15.80 10.86
CA TYR A 181 -3.72 17.20 10.56
C TYR A 181 -3.54 18.17 11.73
N ASP A 182 -3.30 17.65 12.94
CA ASP A 182 -2.89 18.43 14.12
C ASP A 182 -1.37 18.58 14.24
N LEU A 183 -0.60 17.82 13.43
CA LEU A 183 0.85 17.76 13.52
C LEU A 183 1.52 18.87 12.74
N LYS A 184 2.70 19.26 13.24
CA LYS A 184 3.66 20.18 12.61
C LYS A 184 4.96 19.47 12.30
N ILE A 185 5.78 20.08 11.45
CA ILE A 185 7.15 19.62 11.23
C ILE A 185 7.88 19.63 12.59
N GLY A 186 8.48 18.51 12.94
CA GLY A 186 9.15 18.26 14.21
C GLY A 186 8.36 17.38 15.18
N ASP A 187 7.04 17.29 15.05
CA ASP A 187 6.20 16.43 15.88
C ASP A 187 6.37 14.94 15.49
N GLU A 188 5.85 14.06 16.35
CA GLU A 188 5.88 12.62 16.16
C GLU A 188 4.48 12.09 15.80
N LEU A 189 4.39 11.35 14.70
CA LEU A 189 3.21 10.57 14.36
C LEU A 189 3.36 9.15 14.89
N SER A 190 2.42 8.73 15.72
CA SER A 190 2.30 7.35 16.21
C SER A 190 1.29 6.59 15.34
N MET A 191 1.70 5.40 14.88
CA MET A 191 0.89 4.53 14.02
C MET A 191 0.84 3.14 14.60
N GLN A 192 -0.35 2.54 14.74
CA GLN A 192 -0.51 1.17 15.19
C GLN A 192 -0.76 0.24 14.00
N LEU A 193 -0.04 -0.85 13.95
CA LEU A 193 -0.27 -1.95 13.02
C LEU A 193 -1.19 -2.98 13.67
N LEU A 194 -2.28 -3.29 12.96
CA LEU A 194 -3.21 -4.35 13.31
C LEU A 194 -3.17 -5.45 12.25
N ILE A 195 -3.08 -6.72 12.69
CA ILE A 195 -3.31 -7.89 11.85
C ILE A 195 -4.49 -8.66 12.43
N HIS A 196 -5.53 -8.88 11.60
CA HIS A 196 -6.81 -9.44 12.04
C HIS A 196 -7.39 -8.75 13.29
N GLY A 197 -7.28 -7.42 13.33
CA GLY A 197 -7.78 -6.56 14.41
C GLY A 197 -6.96 -6.61 15.70
N LYS A 198 -5.80 -7.27 15.71
CA LYS A 198 -4.92 -7.36 16.90
C LYS A 198 -3.61 -6.62 16.63
N PRO A 199 -3.05 -5.89 17.62
CA PRO A 199 -1.73 -5.30 17.52
C PRO A 199 -0.67 -6.33 17.18
N MET A 200 0.22 -6.00 16.23
CA MET A 200 1.30 -6.88 15.79
C MET A 200 2.66 -6.25 16.07
N ALA A 201 3.43 -6.91 16.93
CA ALA A 201 4.80 -6.52 17.28
C ALA A 201 5.83 -7.12 16.32
N GLY A 202 7.00 -6.45 16.20
CA GLY A 202 8.15 -6.98 15.46
C GLY A 202 8.04 -6.89 13.94
N GLU A 203 7.01 -6.22 13.40
CA GLU A 203 6.85 -6.02 11.96
C GLU A 203 7.54 -4.74 11.49
N MET A 204 8.18 -4.83 10.32
CA MET A 204 8.81 -3.67 9.71
C MET A 204 7.77 -2.75 9.05
N VAL A 205 7.74 -1.51 9.49
CA VAL A 205 6.96 -0.43 8.87
C VAL A 205 7.91 0.55 8.20
N TYR A 206 7.66 0.83 6.95
CA TYR A 206 8.36 1.83 6.17
C TYR A 206 7.51 3.09 6.12
N ALA A 207 8.12 4.26 6.32
CA ALA A 207 7.45 5.54 6.15
C ALA A 207 8.29 6.45 5.27
N SER A 208 7.63 7.20 4.39
CA SER A 208 8.30 8.17 3.54
C SER A 208 7.31 9.21 3.01
N TYR A 209 7.82 10.15 2.21
CA TYR A 209 7.07 11.30 1.74
C TYR A 209 7.53 11.72 0.34
N ASN A 210 6.64 12.34 -0.44
CA ASN A 210 6.91 12.90 -1.77
C ASN A 210 7.83 11.96 -2.60
N ASN A 211 8.94 12.48 -3.13
CA ASN A 211 9.90 11.75 -3.96
C ASN A 211 11.01 11.02 -3.15
N GLN A 212 10.87 10.89 -1.84
CA GLN A 212 11.83 10.20 -0.95
C GLN A 212 11.49 8.71 -0.82
N HIS A 213 11.50 8.00 -1.94
CA HIS A 213 11.26 6.56 -2.01
C HIS A 213 11.96 5.99 -3.24
N GLY A 214 12.02 4.68 -3.34
CA GLY A 214 12.65 3.97 -4.45
C GLY A 214 13.33 2.70 -3.97
N HIS A 215 14.30 2.24 -4.75
CA HIS A 215 15.08 1.06 -4.41
C HIS A 215 16.56 1.31 -4.66
N ALA A 216 17.39 0.78 -3.80
CA ALA A 216 18.84 0.75 -3.98
C ALA A 216 19.22 -0.22 -5.12
N LYS A 217 20.51 -0.23 -5.52
CA LYS A 217 21.00 -1.12 -6.59
C LYS A 217 20.82 -2.61 -6.29
N ASP A 218 20.78 -2.98 -5.03
CA ASP A 218 20.53 -4.35 -4.55
C ASP A 218 19.03 -4.70 -4.46
N GLY A 219 18.15 -3.77 -4.83
CA GLY A 219 16.71 -3.91 -4.78
C GLY A 219 16.07 -3.56 -3.45
N SER A 220 16.83 -3.22 -2.39
CA SER A 220 16.29 -2.88 -1.08
C SER A 220 15.52 -1.55 -1.09
N PRO A 221 14.47 -1.41 -0.24
CA PRO A 221 13.69 -0.17 -0.16
C PRO A 221 14.53 1.03 0.34
N LEU A 222 14.35 2.19 -0.29
CA LEU A 222 14.95 3.48 0.08
C LEU A 222 13.98 4.43 0.79
N ASP A 223 12.98 3.90 1.50
CA ASP A 223 12.08 4.72 2.32
C ASP A 223 12.86 5.50 3.38
N ALA A 224 12.39 6.73 3.70
CA ALA A 224 13.09 7.63 4.63
C ALA A 224 13.20 7.06 6.05
N PHE A 225 12.22 6.25 6.46
CA PHE A 225 12.17 5.63 7.79
C PHE A 225 11.85 4.13 7.67
N LYS A 226 12.55 3.34 8.51
CA LYS A 226 12.36 1.90 8.69
C LYS A 226 12.28 1.64 10.19
N VAL A 227 11.12 1.29 10.69
CA VAL A 227 10.86 1.16 12.12
C VAL A 227 10.14 -0.16 12.40
N LEU A 228 10.64 -0.91 13.38
CA LEU A 228 9.94 -2.11 13.88
C LEU A 228 8.83 -1.71 14.84
N THR A 229 7.69 -2.35 14.74
CA THR A 229 6.60 -2.19 15.72
C THR A 229 7.04 -2.70 17.10
N ASP A 230 6.69 -1.95 18.14
CA ASP A 230 6.90 -2.33 19.54
C ASP A 230 5.92 -3.42 20.00
N SER A 231 5.95 -3.76 21.29
CA SER A 231 5.07 -4.78 21.90
C SER A 231 3.57 -4.44 21.79
N GLY A 232 3.21 -3.17 21.59
CA GLY A 232 1.85 -2.70 21.33
C GLY A 232 1.49 -2.60 19.84
N GLY A 233 2.40 -3.04 18.95
CA GLY A 233 2.22 -2.89 17.50
C GLY A 233 2.42 -1.45 17.03
N ILE A 234 3.11 -0.60 17.77
CA ILE A 234 3.20 0.84 17.52
C ILE A 234 4.56 1.17 16.92
N VAL A 235 4.54 2.03 15.90
CA VAL A 235 5.73 2.74 15.41
C VAL A 235 5.54 4.23 15.60
N LYS A 236 6.65 4.94 15.78
CA LYS A 236 6.72 6.39 15.95
C LYS A 236 7.67 6.96 14.93
N VAL A 237 7.21 7.94 14.17
CA VAL A 237 7.99 8.58 13.11
C VAL A 237 7.91 10.09 13.27
N LYS A 238 9.08 10.73 13.32
CA LYS A 238 9.17 12.19 13.36
C LYS A 238 8.82 12.77 11.98
N ILE A 239 7.89 13.70 11.96
CA ILE A 239 7.52 14.46 10.75
C ILE A 239 8.64 15.45 10.43
N THR A 240 9.33 15.25 9.32
CA THR A 240 10.52 16.02 8.95
C THR A 240 10.24 17.07 7.87
N THR A 241 9.12 16.97 7.16
CA THR A 241 8.76 17.88 6.07
C THR A 241 7.26 17.93 5.86
N ALA A 242 6.78 19.00 5.25
CA ALA A 242 5.44 19.08 4.70
C ALA A 242 5.32 18.26 3.39
N GLY A 243 4.10 17.89 3.01
CA GLY A 243 3.78 17.20 1.77
C GLY A 243 3.02 15.90 2.00
N HIS A 244 2.91 15.10 0.95
CA HIS A 244 2.22 13.82 1.00
C HIS A 244 3.11 12.77 1.63
N TRP A 245 2.58 12.08 2.64
CA TRP A 245 3.23 11.02 3.38
C TRP A 245 2.53 9.69 3.15
N TYR A 246 3.28 8.61 3.33
CA TYR A 246 2.74 7.27 3.48
C TYR A 246 3.47 6.47 4.55
N PHE A 247 2.75 5.52 5.14
CA PHE A 247 3.31 4.38 5.86
C PHE A 247 2.90 3.12 5.12
N ARG A 248 3.79 2.14 5.04
CA ARG A 248 3.51 0.84 4.41
C ARG A 248 4.17 -0.30 5.17
N THR A 249 3.59 -1.48 5.07
CA THR A 249 4.16 -2.71 5.61
C THR A 249 3.68 -3.91 4.79
N VAL A 250 4.46 -5.00 4.86
CA VAL A 250 4.10 -6.29 4.29
C VAL A 250 4.36 -7.36 5.35
N ASN A 251 3.30 -8.04 5.77
CA ASN A 251 3.39 -9.25 6.58
C ASN A 251 3.37 -10.46 5.66
N LEU A 252 4.38 -11.33 5.76
CA LEU A 252 4.51 -12.56 4.99
C LEU A 252 4.71 -13.74 5.93
N ILE A 253 3.81 -14.72 5.85
CA ILE A 253 3.87 -15.95 6.65
C ILE A 253 3.84 -17.19 5.76
N LYS A 254 4.43 -18.30 6.21
CA LYS A 254 4.24 -19.61 5.57
C LYS A 254 2.76 -19.97 5.61
N SER A 255 2.25 -20.45 4.46
CA SER A 255 0.85 -20.85 4.34
C SER A 255 0.63 -22.26 4.91
N THR A 256 -0.53 -22.45 5.50
CA THR A 256 -1.07 -23.79 5.80
C THR A 256 -2.10 -24.24 4.78
N GLU A 257 -2.38 -23.40 3.76
CA GLU A 257 -3.33 -23.69 2.69
C GLU A 257 -2.65 -24.47 1.55
N ASN A 258 -3.38 -25.33 0.87
CA ASN A 258 -2.81 -26.18 -0.21
C ASN A 258 -2.54 -25.41 -1.51
N ASP A 259 -3.11 -24.23 -1.69
CA ASP A 259 -3.02 -23.43 -2.92
C ASP A 259 -1.85 -22.43 -2.92
N ALA A 260 -1.17 -22.25 -1.79
CA ALA A 260 -0.06 -21.30 -1.64
C ALA A 260 0.99 -21.79 -0.65
N ASP A 261 2.23 -21.38 -0.86
CA ASP A 261 3.36 -21.65 0.04
C ASP A 261 3.56 -20.51 1.06
N TYR A 262 3.14 -19.29 0.66
CA TYR A 262 3.14 -18.10 1.52
C TYR A 262 1.85 -17.30 1.36
N ILE A 263 1.42 -16.67 2.46
CA ILE A 263 0.36 -15.65 2.51
C ILE A 263 1.03 -14.30 2.77
N SER A 264 0.72 -13.32 1.92
CA SER A 264 1.23 -11.96 1.99
C SER A 264 0.08 -10.97 2.17
N LEU A 265 0.09 -10.24 3.26
CA LEU A 265 -0.82 -9.13 3.52
C LEU A 265 -0.05 -7.83 3.46
N SER A 266 -0.43 -6.89 2.60
CA SER A 266 0.20 -5.57 2.56
C SER A 266 -0.77 -4.48 2.96
N ALA A 267 -0.29 -3.52 3.77
CA ALA A 267 -1.02 -2.33 4.15
C ALA A 267 -0.27 -1.07 3.72
N ALA A 268 -1.02 -0.04 3.32
CA ALA A 268 -0.51 1.31 3.21
C ALA A 268 -1.55 2.32 3.69
N ILE A 269 -1.07 3.44 4.25
CA ILE A 269 -1.90 4.59 4.61
C ILE A 269 -1.23 5.85 4.10
N THR A 270 -2.04 6.77 3.57
CA THR A 270 -1.58 8.04 2.99
C THR A 270 -2.31 9.21 3.61
N PHE A 271 -1.63 10.34 3.71
CA PHE A 271 -2.14 11.61 4.24
C PHE A 271 -1.24 12.77 3.79
N GLU A 272 -1.59 13.99 4.15
CA GLU A 272 -0.80 15.19 3.88
C GLU A 272 -0.47 15.94 5.16
N ILE A 273 0.77 16.42 5.29
CA ILE A 273 1.22 17.33 6.32
C ILE A 273 1.43 18.70 5.67
N THR A 274 0.84 19.76 6.26
CA THR A 274 0.85 21.10 5.65
C THR A 274 1.64 22.15 6.44
N LYS A 275 2.04 21.85 7.68
CA LYS A 275 2.67 22.83 8.57
C LYS A 275 4.03 22.35 9.09
#